data_fedba10df24fc736eb86bd898de4e4f5
#
_entry.id   fedba10df24fc736eb86bd898de4e4f5
#
_cell.length_a   1.000
_cell.length_b   1.000
_cell.length_c   1.000
_cell.angle_alpha   90.00
_cell.angle_beta   90.00
_cell.angle_gamma   90.00
#
_symmetry.space_group_name_H-M   'P 1'
#
loop_
_entity.id
_entity.type
_entity.pdbx_description
1 polymer ?
#
loop_
_entity_poly.entity_id
_entity_poly.type
_entity_poly.pdbx_seq_one_letter_code
_entity_poly.pdbx_strand_id
1 'polypeptide(L)'
;NDLAVILALTDGSAENVSSVASVCGITEAEAAASIAFWRGAGIISSADGQQSVPVKSAAAKAPTPKPYTMSGTEIERICAENPMLKTTVEKCQMIFGKVFGTAEYSVFIYLYDHLRLDCEYILLLCSYCKKQGHDSVRYFEKTALNLFDRGIDSTAKLEKYFIDESRRGELEFVVRRLYGMGDRALTATEKEYLRVWTSDWDVGAELVEAGYEEMMKNINFPKMSYENKILKNWHDAGIKTVEEAKQKSFISSGKGKGGKTAEAPSFDLGEFFDLAVMRGKAESENK
;
A
#
# COMPACT_ATOMS: atom_id res chain seq x y z
N ASN A 1 32.87 23.76 6.85
CA ASN A 1 33.20 23.61 8.30
C ASN A 1 32.98 22.17 8.79
N ASP A 2 31.99 21.44 8.28
CA ASP A 2 31.62 20.08 8.75
C ASP A 2 32.74 19.04 8.53
N LEU A 3 33.48 19.14 7.42
CA LEU A 3 34.62 18.28 7.12
C LEU A 3 35.80 18.49 8.09
N ALA A 4 36.02 19.72 8.54
CA ALA A 4 37.05 20.04 9.51
C ALA A 4 36.73 19.44 10.89
N VAL A 5 35.45 19.43 11.26
CA VAL A 5 34.98 18.83 12.52
C VAL A 5 35.17 17.30 12.52
N ILE A 6 34.86 16.61 11.41
CA ILE A 6 35.06 15.16 11.34
C ILE A 6 36.53 14.78 11.37
N LEU A 7 37.39 15.55 10.69
CA LEU A 7 38.83 15.34 10.72
C LEU A 7 39.39 15.53 12.12
N ALA A 8 39.01 16.59 12.84
CA ALA A 8 39.44 16.85 14.21
C ALA A 8 39.04 15.74 15.21
N LEU A 9 37.93 15.09 14.97
CA LEU A 9 37.45 13.96 15.77
C LEU A 9 38.14 12.64 15.40
N THR A 10 38.45 12.42 14.12
CA THR A 10 39.09 11.17 13.65
C THR A 10 40.58 11.15 13.92
N ASP A 11 41.26 12.29 13.89
CA ASP A 11 42.70 12.42 14.18
C ASP A 11 43.03 12.47 15.69
N GLY A 12 42.02 12.40 16.56
CA GLY A 12 42.18 12.45 18.02
C GLY A 12 42.63 13.82 18.54
N SER A 13 42.59 14.88 17.74
CA SER A 13 42.96 16.24 18.13
C SER A 13 41.89 16.93 18.98
N ALA A 14 40.71 16.40 19.09
CA ALA A 14 39.62 16.93 19.91
C ALA A 14 38.70 15.80 20.44
N GLU A 15 38.47 15.79 21.77
CA GLU A 15 37.65 14.76 22.45
C GLU A 15 36.26 15.24 22.85
N ASN A 16 35.99 16.54 22.83
CA ASN A 16 34.73 17.13 23.25
C ASN A 16 34.36 18.35 22.40
N VAL A 17 33.10 18.83 22.54
CA VAL A 17 32.54 19.93 21.74
C VAL A 17 33.39 21.20 21.83
N SER A 18 33.86 21.55 23.04
CA SER A 18 34.70 22.76 23.25
C SER A 18 36.07 22.66 22.59
N SER A 19 36.73 21.47 22.62
CA SER A 19 38.01 21.26 21.94
C SER A 19 37.86 21.27 20.42
N VAL A 20 36.77 20.70 19.88
CA VAL A 20 36.42 20.78 18.44
C VAL A 20 36.21 22.23 18.00
N ALA A 21 35.47 23.01 18.78
CA ALA A 21 35.21 24.41 18.49
C ALA A 21 36.52 25.22 18.43
N SER A 22 37.42 24.98 19.38
CA SER A 22 38.72 25.64 19.46
C SER A 22 39.66 25.28 18.30
N VAL A 23 39.76 23.99 17.96
CA VAL A 23 40.64 23.48 16.89
C VAL A 23 40.11 23.93 15.50
N CYS A 24 38.80 23.94 15.31
CA CYS A 24 38.21 24.31 14.04
C CYS A 24 37.94 25.82 13.89
N GLY A 25 38.09 26.61 14.94
CA GLY A 25 37.83 28.05 14.93
C GLY A 25 36.36 28.42 14.72
N ILE A 26 35.46 27.60 15.24
CA ILE A 26 34.00 27.77 15.14
C ILE A 26 33.36 27.91 16.52
N THR A 27 32.12 28.31 16.59
CA THR A 27 31.38 28.39 17.86
C THR A 27 31.03 26.99 18.40
N GLU A 28 30.89 26.84 19.72
CA GLU A 28 30.49 25.57 20.34
C GLU A 28 29.12 25.09 19.83
N ALA A 29 28.23 26.02 19.51
CA ALA A 29 26.92 25.69 18.94
C ALA A 29 27.02 25.07 17.52
N GLU A 30 27.92 25.60 16.68
CA GLU A 30 28.20 25.07 15.34
C GLU A 30 28.94 23.73 15.42
N ALA A 31 29.89 23.59 16.36
CA ALA A 31 30.55 22.32 16.59
C ALA A 31 29.58 21.23 17.05
N ALA A 32 28.69 21.55 17.99
CA ALA A 32 27.66 20.62 18.47
C ALA A 32 26.69 20.20 17.36
N ALA A 33 26.27 21.14 16.52
CA ALA A 33 25.39 20.86 15.39
C ALA A 33 26.05 19.94 14.35
N SER A 34 27.32 20.19 14.03
CA SER A 34 28.08 19.36 13.09
C SER A 34 28.33 17.96 13.65
N ILE A 35 28.70 17.83 14.94
CA ILE A 35 28.85 16.52 15.61
C ILE A 35 27.52 15.73 15.61
N ALA A 36 26.40 16.39 15.90
CA ALA A 36 25.06 15.77 15.86
C ALA A 36 24.72 15.28 14.45
N PHE A 37 25.04 16.03 13.41
CA PHE A 37 24.89 15.65 12.02
C PHE A 37 25.66 14.37 11.68
N TRP A 38 26.95 14.30 12.03
CA TRP A 38 27.79 13.15 11.72
C TRP A 38 27.46 11.91 12.55
N ARG A 39 26.92 12.08 13.77
CA ARG A 39 26.31 10.98 14.56
C ARG A 39 25.04 10.46 13.92
N GLY A 40 24.18 11.35 13.46
CA GLY A 40 22.97 10.99 12.72
C GLY A 40 23.24 10.26 11.39
N ALA A 41 24.37 10.60 10.74
CA ALA A 41 24.84 9.92 9.52
C ALA A 41 25.55 8.58 9.80
N GLY A 42 25.70 8.17 11.09
CA GLY A 42 26.32 6.90 11.46
C GLY A 42 27.86 6.84 11.28
N ILE A 43 28.52 7.98 11.09
CA ILE A 43 29.98 8.05 10.83
C ILE A 43 30.76 8.13 12.14
N ILE A 44 30.17 8.70 13.21
CA ILE A 44 30.78 8.80 14.53
C ILE A 44 30.00 7.95 15.52
N SER A 45 30.68 6.98 16.16
CA SER A 45 30.10 6.14 17.22
C SER A 45 30.30 6.81 18.59
N SER A 46 29.27 6.76 19.47
CA SER A 46 29.38 7.22 20.85
C SER A 46 30.16 6.20 21.67
N ALA A 47 31.27 6.59 22.27
CA ALA A 47 32.09 5.76 23.13
C ALA A 47 31.52 5.60 24.57
N ASP A 48 30.36 6.15 24.89
CA ASP A 48 29.70 6.02 26.19
C ASP A 48 28.42 5.22 26.11
N GLY A 49 28.41 4.11 26.87
CA GLY A 49 27.31 3.15 26.97
C GLY A 49 26.13 3.67 27.77
N GLN A 50 25.48 4.73 27.30
CA GLN A 50 24.10 5.06 27.72
C GLN A 50 23.12 4.65 26.61
N GLN A 51 22.38 3.59 26.91
CA GLN A 51 21.21 3.18 26.14
C GLN A 51 20.26 4.37 26.01
N SER A 52 20.34 5.08 24.89
CA SER A 52 19.26 5.97 24.47
C SER A 52 18.08 5.10 24.08
N VAL A 53 17.01 5.15 24.88
CA VAL A 53 15.68 4.71 24.50
C VAL A 53 15.41 5.18 23.07
N PRO A 54 14.92 4.32 22.15
CA PRO A 54 14.58 4.78 20.82
C PRO A 54 13.43 5.76 20.92
N VAL A 55 13.76 7.04 20.98
CA VAL A 55 12.80 8.08 20.61
C VAL A 55 12.46 7.75 19.17
N LYS A 56 11.22 7.27 18.95
CA LYS A 56 10.61 7.21 17.62
C LYS A 56 10.84 8.59 17.01
N SER A 57 11.89 8.71 16.23
CA SER A 57 12.05 9.80 15.27
C SER A 57 10.82 9.69 14.39
N ALA A 58 9.83 10.53 14.67
CA ALA A 58 8.85 10.85 13.67
C ALA A 58 9.70 11.37 12.52
N ALA A 59 9.91 10.53 11.51
CA ALA A 59 10.52 10.95 10.26
C ALA A 59 9.84 12.28 9.94
N ALA A 60 10.60 13.35 9.98
CA ALA A 60 10.14 14.65 9.55
C ALA A 60 9.67 14.39 8.12
N LYS A 61 8.34 14.29 7.94
CA LYS A 61 7.74 14.23 6.62
C LYS A 61 8.37 15.38 5.88
N ALA A 62 9.06 15.07 4.79
CA ALA A 62 9.51 16.08 3.85
C ALA A 62 8.37 17.10 3.74
N PRO A 63 8.65 18.41 3.85
CA PRO A 63 7.58 19.40 3.82
C PRO A 63 6.78 19.10 2.57
N THR A 64 5.56 18.61 2.76
CA THR A 64 4.61 18.50 1.66
C THR A 64 4.62 19.88 1.02
N PRO A 65 4.88 20.01 -0.30
CA PRO A 65 4.87 21.32 -0.95
C PRO A 65 3.57 21.98 -0.51
N LYS A 66 3.69 23.16 0.14
CA LYS A 66 2.52 23.91 0.60
C LYS A 66 1.61 24.06 -0.61
N PRO A 67 0.32 23.74 -0.51
CA PRO A 67 -0.58 23.89 -1.63
C PRO A 67 -0.38 25.30 -2.17
N TYR A 68 -0.20 25.41 -3.47
CA TYR A 68 0.04 26.68 -4.14
C TYR A 68 -1.11 27.61 -3.81
N THR A 69 -0.87 28.60 -2.95
CA THR A 69 -1.93 29.47 -2.43
C THR A 69 -2.06 30.65 -3.39
N MET A 70 -3.13 30.67 -4.15
CA MET A 70 -3.44 31.75 -5.10
C MET A 70 -4.21 32.86 -4.40
N SER A 71 -4.05 34.11 -4.91
CA SER A 71 -4.90 35.24 -4.50
C SER A 71 -6.30 35.11 -5.12
N GLY A 72 -7.31 35.70 -4.48
CA GLY A 72 -8.68 35.71 -5.02
C GLY A 72 -8.76 36.29 -6.44
N THR A 73 -8.02 37.36 -6.72
CA THR A 73 -7.98 38.00 -8.06
C THR A 73 -7.35 37.09 -9.12
N GLU A 74 -6.37 36.28 -8.76
CA GLU A 74 -5.74 35.32 -9.66
C GLU A 74 -6.68 34.15 -9.97
N ILE A 75 -7.39 33.65 -8.96
CA ILE A 75 -8.43 32.62 -9.11
C ILE A 75 -9.54 33.10 -10.04
N GLU A 76 -10.04 34.35 -9.84
CA GLU A 76 -11.06 34.93 -10.69
C GLU A 76 -10.60 35.04 -12.14
N ARG A 77 -9.34 35.46 -12.37
CA ARG A 77 -8.75 35.54 -13.72
C ARG A 77 -8.69 34.18 -14.38
N ILE A 78 -8.17 33.15 -13.68
CA ILE A 78 -8.05 31.79 -14.22
C ILE A 78 -9.45 31.21 -14.51
N CYS A 79 -10.40 31.41 -13.62
CA CYS A 79 -11.78 30.96 -13.81
C CYS A 79 -12.48 31.67 -14.97
N ALA A 80 -12.16 32.94 -15.24
CA ALA A 80 -12.67 33.70 -16.38
C ALA A 80 -12.08 33.19 -17.70
N GLU A 81 -10.78 32.87 -17.71
CA GLU A 81 -10.08 32.30 -18.87
C GLU A 81 -10.51 30.83 -19.15
N ASN A 82 -10.94 30.08 -18.10
CA ASN A 82 -11.32 28.67 -18.19
C ASN A 82 -12.74 28.41 -17.63
N PRO A 83 -13.82 28.73 -18.40
CA PRO A 83 -15.20 28.55 -17.94
C PRO A 83 -15.54 27.07 -17.58
N MET A 84 -14.91 26.11 -18.26
CA MET A 84 -15.09 24.67 -17.97
C MET A 84 -14.57 24.33 -16.57
N LEU A 85 -13.38 24.79 -16.21
CA LEU A 85 -12.80 24.61 -14.89
C LEU A 85 -13.68 25.25 -13.81
N LYS A 86 -14.15 26.47 -14.02
CA LYS A 86 -15.07 27.16 -13.11
C LYS A 86 -16.32 26.32 -12.86
N THR A 87 -16.98 25.87 -13.91
CA THR A 87 -18.19 25.01 -13.81
C THR A 87 -17.87 23.71 -13.09
N THR A 88 -16.69 23.13 -13.31
CA THR A 88 -16.24 21.92 -12.64
C THR A 88 -16.10 22.12 -11.14
N VAL A 89 -15.45 23.20 -10.70
CA VAL A 89 -15.30 23.52 -9.27
C VAL A 89 -16.66 23.80 -8.63
N GLU A 90 -17.56 24.52 -9.30
CA GLU A 90 -18.93 24.75 -8.83
C GLU A 90 -19.70 23.42 -8.65
N LYS A 91 -19.59 22.49 -9.57
CA LYS A 91 -20.17 21.14 -9.44
C LYS A 91 -19.54 20.36 -8.26
N CYS A 92 -18.23 20.46 -8.05
CA CYS A 92 -17.58 19.84 -6.91
C CYS A 92 -18.07 20.43 -5.58
N GLN A 93 -18.35 21.74 -5.50
CA GLN A 93 -18.98 22.36 -4.33
C GLN A 93 -20.37 21.74 -4.05
N MET A 94 -21.17 21.54 -5.12
CA MET A 94 -22.48 20.89 -5.00
C MET A 94 -22.36 19.45 -4.52
N ILE A 95 -21.40 18.67 -5.04
CA ILE A 95 -21.14 17.28 -4.64
C ILE A 95 -20.74 17.21 -3.16
N PHE A 96 -19.83 18.07 -2.71
CA PHE A 96 -19.38 18.09 -1.31
C PHE A 96 -20.38 18.76 -0.38
N GLY A 97 -21.31 19.57 -0.91
CA GLY A 97 -22.28 20.34 -0.13
C GLY A 97 -21.63 21.49 0.65
N LYS A 98 -20.54 22.07 0.14
CA LYS A 98 -19.75 23.12 0.79
C LYS A 98 -19.36 24.20 -0.22
N VAL A 99 -19.33 25.45 0.23
CA VAL A 99 -18.75 26.56 -0.52
C VAL A 99 -17.25 26.54 -0.30
N PHE A 100 -16.48 26.61 -1.39
CA PHE A 100 -15.02 26.58 -1.32
C PHE A 100 -14.45 27.99 -1.14
N GLY A 101 -13.42 28.09 -0.30
CA GLY A 101 -12.60 29.28 -0.16
C GLY A 101 -11.45 29.30 -1.17
N THR A 102 -10.59 30.31 -1.08
CA THR A 102 -9.42 30.50 -1.98
C THR A 102 -8.45 29.32 -1.91
N ALA A 103 -8.28 28.73 -0.73
CA ALA A 103 -7.40 27.57 -0.54
C ALA A 103 -7.89 26.34 -1.32
N GLU A 104 -9.20 26.05 -1.23
CA GLU A 104 -9.81 24.94 -1.95
C GLU A 104 -9.78 25.17 -3.47
N TYR A 105 -10.12 26.36 -3.94
CA TYR A 105 -10.00 26.71 -5.36
C TYR A 105 -8.59 26.50 -5.89
N SER A 106 -7.57 26.88 -5.10
CA SER A 106 -6.16 26.70 -5.48
C SER A 106 -5.81 25.23 -5.69
N VAL A 107 -6.41 24.30 -4.92
CA VAL A 107 -6.20 22.85 -5.10
C VAL A 107 -6.73 22.41 -6.46
N PHE A 108 -7.95 22.78 -6.83
CA PHE A 108 -8.54 22.37 -8.11
C PHE A 108 -7.77 22.95 -9.31
N ILE A 109 -7.35 24.21 -9.22
CA ILE A 109 -6.53 24.85 -10.25
C ILE A 109 -5.18 24.16 -10.38
N TYR A 110 -4.54 23.82 -9.25
CA TYR A 110 -3.28 23.07 -9.25
C TYR A 110 -3.41 21.70 -9.94
N LEU A 111 -4.45 20.95 -9.63
CA LEU A 111 -4.69 19.65 -10.27
C LEU A 111 -4.92 19.77 -11.78
N TYR A 112 -5.65 20.80 -12.19
CA TYR A 112 -5.95 21.04 -13.61
C TYR A 112 -4.73 21.55 -14.38
N ASP A 113 -4.06 22.60 -13.89
CA ASP A 113 -2.98 23.28 -14.63
C ASP A 113 -1.64 22.57 -14.52
N HIS A 114 -1.26 22.08 -13.32
CA HIS A 114 0.05 21.48 -13.07
C HIS A 114 0.06 20.00 -13.34
N LEU A 115 -0.92 19.26 -12.83
CA LEU A 115 -1.00 17.81 -13.04
C LEU A 115 -1.71 17.45 -14.35
N ARG A 116 -2.27 18.45 -15.06
CA ARG A 116 -2.99 18.25 -16.32
C ARG A 116 -4.15 17.25 -16.23
N LEU A 117 -4.75 17.15 -15.05
CA LEU A 117 -5.94 16.34 -14.87
C LEU A 117 -7.13 17.05 -15.50
N ASP A 118 -7.90 16.35 -16.31
CA ASP A 118 -9.06 16.94 -16.97
C ASP A 118 -10.25 17.15 -16.01
N CYS A 119 -11.20 17.96 -16.44
CA CYS A 119 -12.37 18.30 -15.63
C CYS A 119 -13.24 17.08 -15.30
N GLU A 120 -13.30 16.10 -16.19
CA GLU A 120 -14.05 14.87 -16.01
C GLU A 120 -13.41 13.99 -14.92
N TYR A 121 -12.09 13.85 -14.93
CA TYR A 121 -11.33 13.18 -13.88
C TYR A 121 -11.62 13.80 -12.50
N ILE A 122 -11.57 15.13 -12.41
CA ILE A 122 -11.81 15.88 -11.18
C ILE A 122 -13.22 15.60 -10.64
N LEU A 123 -14.25 15.67 -11.49
CA LEU A 123 -15.64 15.41 -11.11
C LEU A 123 -15.85 13.96 -10.68
N LEU A 124 -15.29 13.03 -11.42
CA LEU A 124 -15.40 11.60 -11.14
C LEU A 124 -14.77 11.26 -9.79
N LEU A 125 -13.57 11.80 -9.52
CA LEU A 125 -12.88 11.61 -8.25
C LEU A 125 -13.61 12.29 -7.07
N CYS A 126 -14.17 13.49 -7.27
CA CYS A 126 -15.02 14.15 -6.25
C CYS A 126 -16.22 13.29 -5.89
N SER A 127 -16.91 12.75 -6.88
CA SER A 127 -18.07 11.88 -6.71
C SER A 127 -17.71 10.61 -5.96
N TYR A 128 -16.57 10.01 -6.30
CA TYR A 128 -16.04 8.83 -5.59
C TYR A 128 -15.73 9.13 -4.13
N CYS A 129 -15.00 10.22 -3.83
CA CYS A 129 -14.69 10.60 -2.45
C CYS A 129 -15.97 10.80 -1.62
N LYS A 130 -16.97 11.46 -2.19
CA LYS A 130 -18.27 11.67 -1.51
C LYS A 130 -19.01 10.36 -1.25
N LYS A 131 -19.02 9.44 -2.22
CA LYS A 131 -19.62 8.10 -2.08
C LYS A 131 -18.96 7.29 -0.96
N GLN A 132 -17.65 7.47 -0.76
CA GLN A 132 -16.89 6.85 0.33
C GLN A 132 -17.07 7.55 1.70
N GLY A 133 -17.95 8.56 1.78
CA GLY A 133 -18.18 9.31 3.01
C GLY A 133 -17.15 10.39 3.32
N HIS A 134 -16.27 10.71 2.38
CA HIS A 134 -15.25 11.73 2.54
C HIS A 134 -15.62 13.00 1.76
N ASP A 135 -15.99 14.06 2.48
CA ASP A 135 -16.40 15.36 1.91
C ASP A 135 -15.37 16.47 2.12
N SER A 136 -14.11 16.14 2.40
CA SER A 136 -13.04 17.09 2.63
C SER A 136 -12.20 17.27 1.37
N VAL A 137 -12.00 18.52 0.94
CA VAL A 137 -11.10 18.86 -0.19
C VAL A 137 -9.68 18.40 0.09
N ARG A 138 -9.23 18.41 1.35
CA ARG A 138 -7.91 17.90 1.73
C ARG A 138 -7.78 16.39 1.50
N TYR A 139 -8.85 15.62 1.75
CA TYR A 139 -8.85 14.19 1.45
C TYR A 139 -8.82 13.95 -0.06
N PHE A 140 -9.65 14.69 -0.80
CA PHE A 140 -9.68 14.67 -2.25
C PHE A 140 -8.31 15.00 -2.87
N GLU A 141 -7.65 16.08 -2.44
CA GLU A 141 -6.30 16.46 -2.87
C GLU A 141 -5.30 15.31 -2.64
N LYS A 142 -5.25 14.78 -1.41
CA LYS A 142 -4.35 13.68 -1.07
C LYS A 142 -4.60 12.44 -1.92
N THR A 143 -5.87 12.14 -2.20
CA THR A 143 -6.26 11.00 -3.03
C THR A 143 -5.86 11.23 -4.49
N ALA A 144 -6.10 12.43 -5.02
CA ALA A 144 -5.70 12.81 -6.38
C ALA A 144 -4.18 12.67 -6.58
N LEU A 145 -3.38 13.21 -5.65
CA LEU A 145 -1.93 13.11 -5.69
C LEU A 145 -1.44 11.65 -5.61
N ASN A 146 -2.01 10.85 -4.71
CA ASN A 146 -1.65 9.45 -4.58
C ASN A 146 -1.98 8.65 -5.85
N LEU A 147 -3.12 8.90 -6.48
CA LEU A 147 -3.50 8.25 -7.75
C LEU A 147 -2.58 8.69 -8.89
N PHE A 148 -2.26 9.99 -8.96
CA PHE A 148 -1.32 10.53 -9.94
C PHE A 148 0.07 9.91 -9.81
N ASP A 149 0.61 9.82 -8.58
CA ASP A 149 1.91 9.17 -8.29
C ASP A 149 1.94 7.69 -8.70
N ARG A 150 0.78 7.04 -8.72
CA ARG A 150 0.61 5.66 -9.19
C ARG A 150 0.39 5.56 -10.70
N GLY A 151 0.47 6.66 -11.43
CA GLY A 151 0.28 6.72 -12.88
C GLY A 151 -1.18 6.66 -13.34
N ILE A 152 -2.14 6.90 -12.41
CA ILE A 152 -3.57 7.00 -12.73
C ILE A 152 -3.89 8.48 -12.98
N ASP A 153 -3.57 8.93 -14.16
CA ASP A 153 -3.55 10.35 -14.59
C ASP A 153 -4.60 10.71 -15.65
N SER A 154 -5.46 9.76 -16.00
CA SER A 154 -6.53 9.97 -16.99
C SER A 154 -7.86 9.38 -16.53
N THR A 155 -8.97 9.90 -17.03
CA THR A 155 -10.34 9.45 -16.72
C THR A 155 -10.50 7.96 -16.96
N ALA A 156 -10.03 7.43 -18.09
CA ALA A 156 -10.12 6.01 -18.40
C ALA A 156 -9.37 5.11 -17.39
N LYS A 157 -8.17 5.54 -16.94
CA LYS A 157 -7.43 4.81 -15.89
C LYS A 157 -8.13 4.91 -14.53
N LEU A 158 -8.74 6.05 -14.23
CA LEU A 158 -9.48 6.26 -12.99
C LEU A 158 -10.75 5.40 -12.94
N GLU A 159 -11.49 5.31 -14.04
CA GLU A 159 -12.66 4.44 -14.15
C GLU A 159 -12.27 2.98 -13.95
N LYS A 160 -11.22 2.53 -14.63
CA LYS A 160 -10.70 1.17 -14.42
C LYS A 160 -10.32 0.93 -12.97
N TYR A 161 -9.63 1.88 -12.35
CA TYR A 161 -9.26 1.78 -10.93
C TYR A 161 -10.50 1.62 -10.03
N PHE A 162 -11.59 2.37 -10.28
CA PHE A 162 -12.82 2.26 -9.49
C PHE A 162 -13.55 0.93 -9.71
N ILE A 163 -13.53 0.40 -10.92
CA ILE A 163 -14.08 -0.93 -11.20
C ILE A 163 -13.28 -2.00 -10.45
N ASP A 164 -11.97 -1.95 -10.51
CA ASP A 164 -11.08 -2.90 -9.83
C ASP A 164 -11.23 -2.80 -8.29
N GLU A 165 -11.40 -1.59 -7.75
CA GLU A 165 -11.62 -1.36 -6.31
C GLU A 165 -12.99 -1.90 -5.85
N SER A 166 -14.04 -1.69 -6.65
CA SER A 166 -15.38 -2.24 -6.37
C SER A 166 -15.35 -3.76 -6.37
N ARG A 167 -14.77 -4.38 -7.39
CA ARG A 167 -14.60 -5.84 -7.49
C ARG A 167 -13.80 -6.40 -6.31
N ARG A 168 -12.74 -5.69 -5.92
CA ARG A 168 -11.94 -6.09 -4.76
C ARG A 168 -12.76 -6.07 -3.47
N GLY A 169 -13.60 -5.05 -3.29
CA GLY A 169 -14.50 -4.96 -2.14
C GLY A 169 -15.50 -6.11 -2.11
N GLU A 170 -16.09 -6.48 -3.26
CA GLU A 170 -16.99 -7.62 -3.38
C GLU A 170 -16.28 -8.93 -3.06
N LEU A 171 -15.08 -9.13 -3.63
CA LEU A 171 -14.27 -10.32 -3.35
C LEU A 171 -13.86 -10.39 -1.87
N GLU A 172 -13.46 -9.28 -1.28
CA GLU A 172 -13.12 -9.22 0.14
C GLU A 172 -14.31 -9.63 1.01
N PHE A 173 -15.51 -9.16 0.69
CA PHE A 173 -16.73 -9.54 1.40
C PHE A 173 -16.97 -11.06 1.32
N VAL A 174 -16.85 -11.66 0.13
CA VAL A 174 -17.02 -13.10 -0.08
C VAL A 174 -15.97 -13.89 0.71
N VAL A 175 -14.71 -13.52 0.60
CA VAL A 175 -13.61 -14.17 1.32
C VAL A 175 -13.80 -14.09 2.84
N ARG A 176 -14.16 -12.91 3.38
CA ARG A 176 -14.45 -12.76 4.80
C ARG A 176 -15.56 -13.69 5.28
N ARG A 177 -16.60 -13.84 4.48
CA ARG A 177 -17.72 -14.75 4.77
C ARG A 177 -17.28 -16.21 4.75
N LEU A 178 -16.56 -16.65 3.70
CA LEU A 178 -16.12 -18.05 3.53
C LEU A 178 -15.13 -18.49 4.61
N TYR A 179 -14.20 -17.61 4.95
CA TYR A 179 -13.16 -17.89 5.95
C TYR A 179 -13.56 -17.55 7.39
N GLY A 180 -14.76 -17.01 7.61
CA GLY A 180 -15.21 -16.61 8.94
C GLY A 180 -14.33 -15.55 9.60
N MET A 181 -13.77 -14.62 8.82
CA MET A 181 -12.76 -13.67 9.30
C MET A 181 -13.33 -12.55 10.18
N GLY A 182 -14.66 -12.33 10.18
CA GLY A 182 -15.28 -11.20 10.88
C GLY A 182 -14.71 -9.85 10.41
N ASP A 183 -14.66 -8.86 11.33
CA ASP A 183 -14.22 -7.50 11.03
C ASP A 183 -12.71 -7.26 11.20
N ARG A 184 -11.91 -8.31 11.42
CA ARG A 184 -10.47 -8.17 11.55
C ARG A 184 -9.84 -7.56 10.30
N ALA A 185 -8.80 -6.76 10.47
CA ALA A 185 -8.02 -6.26 9.34
C ALA A 185 -7.36 -7.44 8.58
N LEU A 186 -7.41 -7.38 7.25
CA LEU A 186 -6.68 -8.32 6.41
C LEU A 186 -5.17 -8.10 6.54
N THR A 187 -4.43 -9.18 6.57
CA THR A 187 -2.97 -9.18 6.50
C THR A 187 -2.47 -8.68 5.14
N ALA A 188 -1.21 -8.30 5.05
CA ALA A 188 -0.61 -7.87 3.79
C ALA A 188 -0.69 -8.96 2.71
N THR A 189 -0.48 -10.23 3.09
CA THR A 189 -0.56 -11.38 2.18
C THR A 189 -1.99 -11.62 1.67
N GLU A 190 -3.00 -11.51 2.54
CA GLU A 190 -4.40 -11.67 2.15
C GLU A 190 -4.84 -10.56 1.17
N LYS A 191 -4.42 -9.31 1.43
CA LYS A 191 -4.66 -8.19 0.51
C LYS A 191 -4.00 -8.40 -0.85
N GLU A 192 -2.80 -8.96 -0.86
CA GLU A 192 -2.09 -9.25 -2.09
C GLU A 192 -2.77 -10.36 -2.90
N TYR A 193 -3.29 -11.43 -2.26
CA TYR A 193 -4.09 -12.42 -2.96
C TYR A 193 -5.33 -11.81 -3.60
N LEU A 194 -6.09 -10.99 -2.86
CA LEU A 194 -7.26 -10.30 -3.40
C LEU A 194 -6.90 -9.40 -4.59
N ARG A 195 -5.78 -8.68 -4.51
CA ARG A 195 -5.28 -7.85 -5.60
C ARG A 195 -4.99 -8.68 -6.85
N VAL A 196 -4.24 -9.75 -6.71
CA VAL A 196 -3.86 -10.64 -7.82
C VAL A 196 -5.12 -11.27 -8.45
N TRP A 197 -6.04 -11.77 -7.62
CA TRP A 197 -7.28 -12.39 -8.12
C TRP A 197 -8.15 -11.40 -8.90
N THR A 198 -8.24 -10.14 -8.41
CA THR A 198 -9.08 -9.11 -9.05
C THR A 198 -8.40 -8.49 -10.28
N SER A 199 -7.15 -8.00 -10.10
CA SER A 199 -6.51 -7.15 -11.11
C SER A 199 -5.70 -7.93 -12.14
N ASP A 200 -5.04 -9.04 -11.73
CA ASP A 200 -4.14 -9.78 -12.60
C ASP A 200 -4.86 -10.95 -13.29
N TRP A 201 -5.76 -11.65 -12.56
CA TRP A 201 -6.43 -12.86 -13.07
C TRP A 201 -7.91 -12.65 -13.45
N ASP A 202 -8.49 -11.51 -13.11
CA ASP A 202 -9.92 -11.18 -13.37
C ASP A 202 -10.87 -12.25 -12.84
N VAL A 203 -10.61 -12.79 -11.64
CA VAL A 203 -11.40 -13.82 -10.98
C VAL A 203 -12.64 -13.21 -10.35
N GLY A 204 -13.82 -13.72 -10.70
CA GLY A 204 -15.09 -13.32 -10.08
C GLY A 204 -15.35 -14.03 -8.74
N ALA A 205 -16.30 -13.48 -7.98
CA ALA A 205 -16.70 -14.01 -6.67
C ALA A 205 -17.14 -15.48 -6.73
N GLU A 206 -17.90 -15.87 -7.76
CA GLU A 206 -18.38 -17.23 -7.96
C GLU A 206 -17.22 -18.25 -8.13
N LEU A 207 -16.17 -17.84 -8.83
CA LEU A 207 -15.01 -18.70 -9.04
C LEU A 207 -14.16 -18.84 -7.77
N VAL A 208 -14.11 -17.80 -6.93
CA VAL A 208 -13.49 -17.85 -5.59
C VAL A 208 -14.29 -18.81 -4.69
N GLU A 209 -15.61 -18.72 -4.67
CA GLU A 209 -16.46 -19.67 -3.92
C GLU A 209 -16.20 -21.12 -4.36
N ALA A 210 -16.15 -21.37 -5.67
CA ALA A 210 -15.84 -22.69 -6.21
C ALA A 210 -14.42 -23.17 -5.82
N GLY A 211 -13.43 -22.26 -5.82
CA GLY A 211 -12.05 -22.54 -5.37
C GLY A 211 -11.99 -22.92 -3.89
N TYR A 212 -12.74 -22.21 -3.07
CA TYR A 212 -12.90 -22.52 -1.65
C TYR A 212 -13.55 -23.90 -1.43
N GLU A 213 -14.63 -24.21 -2.15
CA GLU A 213 -15.25 -25.53 -2.07
C GLU A 213 -14.29 -26.66 -2.47
N GLU A 214 -13.54 -26.47 -3.55
CA GLU A 214 -12.56 -27.45 -4.02
C GLU A 214 -11.41 -27.62 -3.01
N MET A 215 -10.93 -26.52 -2.39
CA MET A 215 -9.98 -26.59 -1.30
C MET A 215 -10.53 -27.39 -0.11
N MET A 216 -11.75 -27.10 0.31
CA MET A 216 -12.38 -27.81 1.45
C MET A 216 -12.54 -29.30 1.19
N LYS A 217 -12.83 -29.72 -0.04
CA LYS A 217 -12.87 -31.13 -0.44
C LYS A 217 -11.50 -31.81 -0.32
N ASN A 218 -10.42 -31.05 -0.65
CA ASN A 218 -9.07 -31.62 -0.72
C ASN A 218 -8.38 -31.67 0.64
N ILE A 219 -8.50 -30.63 1.46
CA ILE A 219 -7.74 -30.49 2.72
C ILE A 219 -8.64 -30.33 3.96
N ASN A 220 -9.95 -30.19 3.79
CA ASN A 220 -10.95 -30.08 4.86
C ASN A 220 -10.69 -28.99 5.92
N PHE A 221 -9.90 -27.98 5.58
CA PHE A 221 -9.70 -26.76 6.39
C PHE A 221 -9.40 -25.53 5.52
N PRO A 222 -9.83 -24.32 5.95
CA PRO A 222 -9.65 -23.12 5.16
C PRO A 222 -8.19 -22.63 5.16
N LYS A 223 -7.55 -22.58 3.98
CA LYS A 223 -6.18 -22.10 3.79
C LYS A 223 -6.04 -21.29 2.51
N MET A 224 -6.03 -19.96 2.62
CA MET A 224 -6.02 -19.04 1.48
C MET A 224 -4.85 -19.27 0.49
N SER A 225 -3.68 -19.68 1.00
CA SER A 225 -2.54 -20.02 0.14
C SER A 225 -2.76 -21.27 -0.72
N TYR A 226 -3.60 -22.20 -0.27
CA TYR A 226 -3.99 -23.39 -1.05
C TYR A 226 -5.02 -23.03 -2.11
N GLU A 227 -6.04 -22.24 -1.72
CA GLU A 227 -7.03 -21.70 -2.67
C GLU A 227 -6.35 -20.88 -3.77
N ASN A 228 -5.38 -20.02 -3.42
CA ASN A 228 -4.58 -19.28 -4.40
C ASN A 228 -3.90 -20.19 -5.43
N LYS A 229 -3.43 -21.38 -5.03
CA LYS A 229 -2.86 -22.37 -5.98
C LYS A 229 -3.93 -22.96 -6.90
N ILE A 230 -5.12 -23.22 -6.38
CA ILE A 230 -6.26 -23.72 -7.20
C ILE A 230 -6.62 -22.67 -8.23
N LEU A 231 -6.86 -21.43 -7.79
CA LEU A 231 -7.23 -20.31 -8.69
C LEU A 231 -6.14 -20.02 -9.72
N LYS A 232 -4.87 -20.10 -9.32
CA LYS A 232 -3.74 -20.00 -10.24
C LYS A 232 -3.78 -21.07 -11.32
N ASN A 233 -3.98 -22.33 -10.93
CA ASN A 233 -4.06 -23.44 -11.88
C ASN A 233 -5.25 -23.29 -12.85
N TRP A 234 -6.36 -22.73 -12.38
CA TRP A 234 -7.51 -22.44 -13.23
C TRP A 234 -7.23 -21.29 -14.18
N HIS A 235 -6.63 -20.21 -13.70
CA HIS A 235 -6.20 -19.10 -14.54
C HIS A 235 -5.18 -19.54 -15.63
N ASP A 236 -4.13 -20.31 -15.26
CA ASP A 236 -3.12 -20.82 -16.18
C ASP A 236 -3.74 -21.79 -17.23
N ALA A 237 -4.85 -22.42 -16.89
CA ALA A 237 -5.61 -23.29 -17.78
C ALA A 237 -6.70 -22.56 -18.60
N GLY A 238 -6.84 -21.24 -18.43
CA GLY A 238 -7.82 -20.42 -19.14
C GLY A 238 -9.28 -20.61 -18.68
N ILE A 239 -9.49 -21.19 -17.49
CA ILE A 239 -10.81 -21.41 -16.89
C ILE A 239 -11.33 -20.09 -16.35
N LYS A 240 -12.53 -19.69 -16.80
CA LYS A 240 -13.18 -18.43 -16.39
C LYS A 240 -14.54 -18.63 -15.75
N THR A 241 -15.12 -19.82 -15.86
CA THR A 241 -16.45 -20.13 -15.34
C THR A 241 -16.42 -21.28 -14.35
N VAL A 242 -17.42 -21.30 -13.46
CA VAL A 242 -17.58 -22.37 -12.46
C VAL A 242 -17.83 -23.72 -13.11
N GLU A 243 -18.55 -23.74 -14.25
CA GLU A 243 -18.86 -24.95 -15.01
C GLU A 243 -17.57 -25.59 -15.55
N GLU A 244 -16.68 -24.79 -16.13
CA GLU A 244 -15.37 -25.25 -16.62
C GLU A 244 -14.50 -25.76 -15.48
N ALA A 245 -14.50 -25.08 -14.34
CA ALA A 245 -13.78 -25.51 -13.14
C ALA A 245 -14.27 -26.87 -12.62
N LYS A 246 -15.60 -27.08 -12.55
CA LYS A 246 -16.20 -28.36 -12.13
C LYS A 246 -15.88 -29.49 -13.10
N GLN A 247 -15.92 -29.25 -14.42
CA GLN A 247 -15.56 -30.26 -15.42
C GLN A 247 -14.10 -30.71 -15.27
N LYS A 248 -13.18 -29.78 -15.01
CA LYS A 248 -11.76 -30.11 -14.84
C LYS A 248 -11.49 -30.88 -13.55
N SER A 249 -12.14 -30.50 -12.46
CA SER A 249 -12.07 -31.22 -11.17
C SER A 249 -12.60 -32.65 -11.30
N PHE A 250 -13.70 -32.86 -12.06
CA PHE A 250 -14.24 -34.17 -12.34
C PHE A 250 -13.28 -35.06 -13.17
N ILE A 251 -12.60 -34.47 -14.18
CA ILE A 251 -11.60 -35.17 -15.00
C ILE A 251 -10.38 -35.56 -14.18
N SER A 252 -9.93 -34.70 -13.23
CA SER A 252 -8.79 -35.01 -12.35
C SER A 252 -9.12 -36.08 -11.33
N SER A 253 -10.36 -36.14 -10.84
CA SER A 253 -10.86 -37.17 -9.93
C SER A 253 -11.06 -38.54 -10.60
N GLY A 254 -11.31 -38.55 -11.93
CA GLY A 254 -11.51 -39.76 -12.73
C GLY A 254 -10.23 -40.49 -13.14
N LYS A 255 -9.03 -39.90 -12.95
CA LYS A 255 -7.75 -40.55 -13.17
C LYS A 255 -7.16 -41.12 -11.88
N GLY A 256 -7.91 -41.97 -11.22
CA GLY A 256 -7.42 -42.85 -10.17
C GLY A 256 -6.75 -44.08 -10.77
N LYS A 257 -5.47 -44.29 -10.49
CA LYS A 257 -4.62 -45.49 -10.70
C LYS A 257 -4.15 -45.76 -12.13
N GLY A 258 -2.98 -45.31 -12.45
CA GLY A 258 -2.14 -45.93 -13.46
C GLY A 258 -1.26 -44.96 -14.22
N GLY A 259 0.01 -44.85 -13.89
CA GLY A 259 1.02 -44.25 -14.77
C GLY A 259 1.91 -43.20 -14.07
N LYS A 260 3.09 -43.66 -13.64
CA LYS A 260 4.24 -42.84 -13.24
C LYS A 260 4.59 -41.90 -14.41
N THR A 261 4.73 -40.60 -14.10
CA THR A 261 5.75 -39.63 -14.54
C THR A 261 5.17 -38.23 -14.66
N ALA A 262 5.33 -37.45 -13.61
CA ALA A 262 5.58 -36.00 -13.62
C ALA A 262 5.80 -35.59 -12.15
N GLU A 263 6.86 -34.87 -11.88
CA GLU A 263 7.35 -34.46 -10.57
C GLU A 263 6.25 -33.95 -9.66
N ALA A 264 5.97 -34.71 -8.60
CA ALA A 264 5.17 -34.25 -7.48
C ALA A 264 5.93 -33.13 -6.76
N PRO A 265 5.28 -32.04 -6.33
CA PRO A 265 5.93 -31.08 -5.46
C PRO A 265 6.37 -31.83 -4.18
N SER A 266 7.67 -31.74 -3.86
CA SER A 266 8.32 -32.42 -2.75
C SER A 266 7.87 -31.78 -1.41
N PHE A 267 6.69 -32.13 -0.96
CA PHE A 267 6.25 -31.92 0.40
C PHE A 267 5.53 -33.20 0.85
N ASP A 268 6.28 -34.05 1.56
CA ASP A 268 5.75 -35.28 2.13
C ASP A 268 4.92 -34.91 3.37
N LEU A 269 3.60 -35.05 3.24
CA LEU A 269 2.67 -34.87 4.35
C LEU A 269 2.93 -35.90 5.46
N GLY A 270 3.50 -37.09 5.14
CA GLY A 270 3.89 -38.13 6.10
C GLY A 270 5.00 -37.64 7.02
N GLU A 271 6.08 -37.07 6.45
CA GLU A 271 7.18 -36.52 7.25
C GLU A 271 6.74 -35.38 8.18
N PHE A 272 5.79 -34.57 7.75
CA PHE A 272 5.26 -33.47 8.59
C PHE A 272 4.44 -33.98 9.76
N PHE A 273 3.62 -35.05 9.58
CA PHE A 273 2.87 -35.68 10.66
C PHE A 273 3.77 -36.41 11.63
N ASP A 274 4.80 -37.10 11.15
CA ASP A 274 5.76 -37.80 12.00
C ASP A 274 6.58 -36.82 12.85
N LEU A 275 7.00 -35.71 12.30
CA LEU A 275 7.67 -34.60 13.03
C LEU A 275 6.75 -33.95 14.08
N ALA A 276 5.47 -33.76 13.77
CA ALA A 276 4.50 -33.21 14.71
C ALA A 276 4.18 -34.16 15.86
N VAL A 277 4.10 -35.47 15.58
CA VAL A 277 3.88 -36.51 16.59
C VAL A 277 5.13 -36.69 17.47
N MET A 278 6.34 -36.64 16.90
CA MET A 278 7.59 -36.70 17.69
C MET A 278 7.75 -35.50 18.62
N ARG A 279 7.34 -34.29 18.16
CA ARG A 279 7.40 -33.06 18.98
C ARG A 279 6.41 -33.12 20.15
N GLY A 280 5.19 -33.63 19.91
CA GLY A 280 4.19 -33.85 20.96
C GLY A 280 4.57 -34.88 22.00
N LYS A 281 5.34 -35.93 21.63
CA LYS A 281 5.87 -36.90 22.57
C LYS A 281 7.02 -36.37 23.43
N ALA A 282 7.91 -35.54 22.83
CA ALA A 282 9.03 -34.94 23.58
C ALA A 282 8.57 -33.92 24.64
N GLU A 283 7.42 -33.26 24.42
CA GLU A 283 6.83 -32.32 25.39
C GLU A 283 6.06 -33.06 26.52
N SER A 284 5.65 -34.30 26.31
CA SER A 284 4.95 -35.09 27.32
C SER A 284 5.89 -35.90 28.26
N GLU A 285 7.14 -36.09 27.88
CA GLU A 285 8.15 -36.80 28.71
C GLU A 285 8.98 -35.86 29.60
N ASN A 286 8.77 -34.53 29.48
CA ASN A 286 9.51 -33.53 30.27
C ASN A 286 8.61 -32.78 31.28
N LYS A 287 7.53 -33.46 31.77
CA LYS A 287 6.64 -32.94 32.81
C LYS A 287 6.60 -33.87 34.01
#